data_e2deee792c8114b182187fab3a34ac5c
#
_entry.id   e2deee792c8114b182187fab3a34ac5c
#
_cell.length_a   1.000
_cell.length_b   1.000
_cell.length_c   1.000
_cell.angle_alpha   90.00
_cell.angle_beta   90.00
_cell.angle_gamma   90.00
#
_symmetry.space_group_name_H-M   'P 1'
#
loop_
_entity.id
_entity.type
_entity.pdbx_description
1 polymer ?
#
loop_
_entity_poly.entity_id
_entity_poly.type
_entity_poly.pdbx_seq_one_letter_code
_entity_poly.pdbx_strand_id
1 'polypeptide(L)'
;MEQVFSYIISLGASVMMPIIFTVIGLCIGMKFGKALKSGLFVGVGFVGLGVVTALLTTNFNDPLKAISDIYHLQLNVFDMGWPAAAAVAYNTAVGALIIPICLGVNFLMLITKTTRTVNIDLWNYWHFAFIGAVAYFVMGQSLLWGYFAAIVCYINTLVCA
;
A
#
# COMPACT_ATOMS: atom_id res chain seq x y z
N MET A 1 4.17 -8.57 25.48
CA MET A 1 3.21 -8.43 24.40
C MET A 1 3.85 -7.84 23.13
N GLU A 2 4.71 -6.85 23.24
CA GLU A 2 5.43 -6.27 22.08
C GLU A 2 6.23 -7.30 21.27
N GLN A 3 6.93 -8.22 21.91
CA GLN A 3 7.71 -9.26 21.21
C GLN A 3 6.85 -10.21 20.37
N VAL A 4 5.64 -10.56 20.85
CA VAL A 4 4.71 -11.40 20.11
C VAL A 4 4.15 -10.66 18.89
N PHE A 5 3.78 -9.40 19.05
CA PHE A 5 3.34 -8.54 17.96
C PHE A 5 4.44 -8.35 16.91
N SER A 6 5.65 -8.06 17.36
CA SER A 6 6.81 -7.89 16.47
C SER A 6 7.13 -9.17 15.69
N TYR A 7 7.03 -10.34 16.35
CA TYR A 7 7.19 -11.63 15.69
C TYR A 7 6.09 -11.90 14.66
N ILE A 8 4.82 -11.62 14.98
CA ILE A 8 3.70 -11.79 14.05
C ILE A 8 3.87 -10.87 12.82
N ILE A 9 4.26 -9.62 13.02
CA ILE A 9 4.54 -8.68 11.92
C ILE A 9 5.71 -9.16 11.06
N SER A 10 6.74 -9.76 11.65
CA SER A 10 7.90 -10.29 10.93
C SER A 10 7.58 -11.47 10.01
N LEU A 11 6.47 -12.18 10.24
CA LEU A 11 6.02 -13.29 9.39
C LEU A 11 5.52 -12.84 8.00
N GLY A 12 5.31 -11.53 7.82
CA GLY A 12 4.94 -10.95 6.54
C GLY A 12 3.48 -11.17 6.13
N ALA A 13 3.08 -10.53 5.04
CA ALA A 13 1.70 -10.54 4.54
C ALA A 13 1.21 -11.94 4.17
N SER A 14 2.09 -12.81 3.69
CA SER A 14 1.76 -14.18 3.28
C SER A 14 1.26 -15.08 4.43
N VAL A 15 1.60 -14.75 5.67
CA VAL A 15 1.13 -15.46 6.87
C VAL A 15 0.04 -14.67 7.59
N MET A 16 0.21 -13.35 7.70
CA MET A 16 -0.76 -12.49 8.39
C MET A 16 -2.12 -12.47 7.71
N MET A 17 -2.15 -12.32 6.38
CA MET A 17 -3.39 -12.19 5.63
C MET A 17 -4.28 -13.44 5.68
N PRO A 18 -3.77 -14.67 5.54
CA PRO A 18 -4.55 -15.87 5.79
C PRO A 18 -5.25 -15.89 7.15
N ILE A 19 -4.55 -15.48 8.20
CA ILE A 19 -5.10 -15.45 9.56
C ILE A 19 -6.24 -14.42 9.64
N ILE A 20 -5.99 -13.19 9.18
CA ILE A 20 -6.97 -12.10 9.19
C ILE A 20 -8.23 -12.50 8.41
N PHE A 21 -8.08 -12.98 7.17
CA PHE A 21 -9.23 -13.38 6.35
C PHE A 21 -9.97 -14.60 6.90
N THR A 22 -9.27 -15.52 7.56
CA THR A 22 -9.92 -16.63 8.26
C THR A 22 -10.78 -16.11 9.42
N VAL A 23 -10.26 -15.19 10.23
CA VAL A 23 -10.99 -14.59 11.36
C VAL A 23 -12.20 -13.80 10.84
N ILE A 24 -12.03 -12.97 9.81
CA ILE A 24 -13.13 -12.23 9.18
C ILE A 24 -14.20 -13.20 8.68
N GLY A 25 -13.79 -14.28 7.99
CA GLY A 25 -14.71 -15.31 7.49
C GLY A 25 -15.54 -15.93 8.62
N LEU A 26 -14.93 -16.20 9.77
CA LEU A 26 -15.64 -16.69 10.95
C LEU A 26 -16.61 -15.67 11.53
N CYS A 27 -16.21 -14.39 11.60
CA CYS A 27 -17.06 -13.30 12.10
C CYS A 27 -18.33 -13.09 11.26
N ILE A 28 -18.27 -13.31 9.94
CA ILE A 28 -19.43 -13.25 9.04
C ILE A 28 -20.23 -14.56 8.96
N GLY A 29 -19.92 -15.54 9.84
CA GLY A 29 -20.69 -16.78 9.97
C GLY A 29 -20.31 -17.91 9.02
N MET A 30 -19.14 -17.86 8.38
CA MET A 30 -18.65 -18.97 7.56
C MET A 30 -18.27 -20.18 8.42
N LYS A 31 -18.47 -21.39 7.90
CA LYS A 31 -17.95 -22.62 8.54
C LYS A 31 -16.42 -22.57 8.56
N PHE A 32 -15.80 -22.99 9.67
CA PHE A 32 -14.35 -22.94 9.89
C PHE A 32 -13.53 -23.45 8.68
N GLY A 33 -13.88 -24.62 8.14
CA GLY A 33 -13.16 -25.20 7.00
C GLY A 33 -13.22 -24.34 5.73
N LYS A 34 -14.35 -23.63 5.48
CA LYS A 34 -14.47 -22.70 4.36
C LYS A 34 -13.67 -21.41 4.62
N ALA A 35 -13.76 -20.86 5.82
CA ALA A 35 -13.01 -19.66 6.19
C ALA A 35 -11.49 -19.89 6.12
N LEU A 36 -11.02 -21.01 6.65
CA LEU A 36 -9.61 -21.40 6.60
C LEU A 36 -9.13 -21.59 5.14
N LYS A 37 -9.91 -22.32 4.33
CA LYS A 37 -9.57 -22.52 2.91
C LYS A 37 -9.46 -21.18 2.17
N SER A 38 -10.40 -20.28 2.39
CA SER A 38 -10.36 -18.94 1.77
C SER A 38 -9.15 -18.13 2.22
N GLY A 39 -8.84 -18.15 3.52
CA GLY A 39 -7.64 -17.51 4.05
C GLY A 39 -6.35 -18.07 3.44
N LEU A 40 -6.23 -19.38 3.32
CA LEU A 40 -5.06 -20.03 2.71
C LEU A 40 -4.91 -19.65 1.22
N PHE A 41 -6.00 -19.55 0.46
CA PHE A 41 -5.91 -19.07 -0.93
C PHE A 41 -5.39 -17.64 -1.02
N VAL A 42 -5.80 -16.77 -0.12
CA VAL A 42 -5.24 -15.41 -0.03
C VAL A 42 -3.73 -15.48 0.24
N GLY A 43 -3.29 -16.32 1.18
CA GLY A 43 -1.86 -16.51 1.47
C GLY A 43 -1.06 -16.98 0.26
N VAL A 44 -1.58 -17.98 -0.47
CA VAL A 44 -0.95 -18.46 -1.72
C VAL A 44 -0.85 -17.31 -2.75
N GLY A 45 -1.88 -16.47 -2.86
CA GLY A 45 -1.86 -15.28 -3.71
C GLY A 45 -0.74 -14.31 -3.33
N PHE A 46 -0.56 -14.03 -2.03
CA PHE A 46 0.53 -13.17 -1.55
C PHE A 46 1.92 -13.77 -1.80
N VAL A 47 2.10 -15.08 -1.63
CA VAL A 47 3.35 -15.76 -1.99
C VAL A 47 3.63 -15.63 -3.48
N GLY A 48 2.60 -15.88 -4.33
CA GLY A 48 2.72 -15.73 -5.78
C GLY A 48 3.09 -14.30 -6.19
N LEU A 49 2.44 -13.31 -5.59
CA LEU A 49 2.77 -11.89 -5.79
C LEU A 49 4.22 -11.59 -5.41
N GLY A 50 4.68 -12.11 -4.28
CA GLY A 50 6.07 -11.97 -3.84
C GLY A 50 7.08 -12.54 -4.85
N VAL A 51 6.80 -13.71 -5.40
CA VAL A 51 7.65 -14.33 -6.43
C VAL A 51 7.70 -13.47 -7.70
N VAL A 52 6.55 -13.00 -8.19
CA VAL A 52 6.49 -12.14 -9.38
C VAL A 52 7.23 -10.82 -9.14
N THR A 53 7.05 -10.21 -7.96
CA THR A 53 7.74 -8.97 -7.59
C THR A 53 9.26 -9.18 -7.53
N ALA A 54 9.72 -10.29 -6.94
CA ALA A 54 11.14 -10.63 -6.89
C ALA A 54 11.73 -10.82 -8.29
N LEU A 55 11.02 -11.53 -9.19
CA LEU A 55 11.42 -11.69 -10.58
C LEU A 55 11.51 -10.34 -11.32
N LEU A 56 10.50 -9.49 -11.15
CA LEU A 56 10.50 -8.14 -11.69
C LEU A 56 11.72 -7.35 -11.20
N THR A 57 11.91 -7.25 -9.90
CA THR A 57 13.00 -6.48 -9.30
C THR A 57 14.36 -6.97 -9.79
N THR A 58 14.55 -8.31 -9.84
CA THR A 58 15.82 -8.88 -10.30
C THR A 58 16.10 -8.56 -11.77
N ASN A 59 15.09 -8.65 -12.64
CA ASN A 59 15.28 -8.42 -14.08
C ASN A 59 15.30 -6.93 -14.46
N PHE A 60 14.69 -6.06 -13.66
CA PHE A 60 14.68 -4.62 -13.91
C PHE A 60 15.90 -3.88 -13.36
N ASN A 61 16.62 -4.46 -12.41
CA ASN A 61 17.79 -3.80 -11.82
C ASN A 61 18.89 -3.48 -12.86
N ASP A 62 19.17 -4.39 -13.79
CA ASP A 62 20.20 -4.18 -14.80
C ASP A 62 19.79 -3.09 -15.84
N PRO A 63 18.58 -3.11 -16.43
CA PRO A 63 18.10 -2.02 -17.25
C PRO A 63 18.08 -0.65 -16.52
N LEU A 64 17.67 -0.61 -15.25
CA LEU A 64 17.66 0.62 -14.47
C LEU A 64 19.05 1.18 -14.23
N LYS A 65 20.04 0.32 -13.95
CA LYS A 65 21.46 0.74 -13.85
C LYS A 65 21.97 1.29 -15.19
N ALA A 66 21.68 0.59 -16.29
CA ALA A 66 22.08 1.05 -17.62
C ALA A 66 21.49 2.43 -17.97
N ILE A 67 20.21 2.66 -17.65
CA ILE A 67 19.55 3.97 -17.81
C ILE A 67 20.23 5.01 -16.91
N SER A 68 20.49 4.68 -15.65
CA SER A 68 21.16 5.58 -14.71
C SER A 68 22.55 6.01 -15.23
N ASP A 69 23.32 5.06 -15.77
CA ASP A 69 24.65 5.32 -16.29
C ASP A 69 24.62 6.15 -17.57
N ILE A 70 23.68 5.86 -18.50
CA ILE A 70 23.54 6.61 -19.77
C ILE A 70 23.12 8.06 -19.53
N TYR A 71 22.18 8.28 -18.63
CA TYR A 71 21.64 9.62 -18.34
C TYR A 71 22.35 10.34 -17.18
N HIS A 72 23.41 9.74 -16.61
CA HIS A 72 24.14 10.26 -15.46
C HIS A 72 23.23 10.56 -14.25
N LEU A 73 22.19 9.75 -14.06
CA LEU A 73 21.24 9.90 -12.97
C LEU A 73 21.84 9.26 -11.69
N GLN A 74 21.94 10.03 -10.62
CA GLN A 74 22.27 9.47 -9.31
C GLN A 74 21.00 8.92 -8.66
N LEU A 75 20.61 7.70 -9.02
CA LEU A 75 19.47 7.01 -8.44
C LEU A 75 19.89 6.27 -7.16
N ASN A 76 19.46 6.76 -6.02
CA ASN A 76 19.52 6.01 -4.78
C ASN A 76 18.29 5.11 -4.69
N VAL A 77 18.45 3.83 -5.04
CA VAL A 77 17.39 2.83 -4.86
C VAL A 77 17.45 2.33 -3.42
N PHE A 78 16.42 2.63 -2.67
CA PHE A 78 16.28 2.21 -1.28
C PHE A 78 15.03 1.35 -1.14
N ASP A 79 15.22 0.04 -1.00
CA ASP A 79 14.12 -0.89 -0.74
C ASP A 79 13.92 -1.03 0.77
N MET A 80 12.89 -0.35 1.28
CA MET A 80 12.48 -0.46 2.69
C MET A 80 11.51 -1.62 2.92
N GLY A 81 11.01 -2.25 1.86
CA GLY A 81 9.84 -3.12 1.95
C GLY A 81 8.56 -2.35 2.32
N TRP A 82 7.43 -2.85 1.88
CA TRP A 82 6.13 -2.20 2.09
C TRP A 82 5.74 -2.00 3.57
N PRO A 83 6.06 -2.90 4.54
CA PRO A 83 5.65 -2.70 5.93
C PRO A 83 6.34 -1.50 6.57
N ALA A 84 7.65 -1.32 6.30
CA ALA A 84 8.38 -0.17 6.81
C ALA A 84 7.96 1.12 6.12
N ALA A 85 7.76 1.10 4.80
CA ALA A 85 7.28 2.24 4.04
C ALA A 85 5.89 2.69 4.52
N ALA A 86 4.97 1.75 4.76
CA ALA A 86 3.64 2.03 5.30
C ALA A 86 3.72 2.63 6.72
N ALA A 87 4.54 2.04 7.60
CA ALA A 87 4.72 2.53 8.96
C ALA A 87 5.28 3.96 8.98
N VAL A 88 6.28 4.25 8.16
CA VAL A 88 6.84 5.59 8.03
C VAL A 88 5.80 6.56 7.47
N ALA A 89 5.09 6.18 6.41
CA ALA A 89 4.10 7.03 5.76
C ALA A 89 2.96 7.43 6.72
N TYR A 90 2.39 6.47 7.45
CA TYR A 90 1.31 6.73 8.40
C TYR A 90 1.75 7.52 9.64
N ASN A 91 3.02 7.47 10.02
CA ASN A 91 3.56 8.27 11.12
C ASN A 91 3.87 9.72 10.73
N THR A 92 3.68 10.11 9.47
CA THR A 92 3.83 11.50 9.05
C THR A 92 2.56 12.33 9.33
N ALA A 93 2.71 13.65 9.38
CA ALA A 93 1.58 14.56 9.51
C ALA A 93 0.55 14.41 8.36
N VAL A 94 1.01 14.03 7.16
CA VAL A 94 0.12 13.72 6.02
C VAL A 94 -0.59 12.39 6.23
N GLY A 95 0.12 11.37 6.70
CA GLY A 95 -0.42 10.02 6.92
C GLY A 95 -1.54 10.00 7.95
N ALA A 96 -1.51 10.87 8.95
CA ALA A 96 -2.50 10.92 10.02
C ALA A 96 -3.95 11.13 9.52
N LEU A 97 -4.14 11.92 8.45
CA LEU A 97 -5.45 12.25 7.92
C LEU A 97 -5.70 11.69 6.51
N ILE A 98 -4.79 10.90 5.96
CA ILE A 98 -4.90 10.41 4.58
C ILE A 98 -6.15 9.55 4.36
N ILE A 99 -6.50 8.72 5.33
CA ILE A 99 -7.65 7.81 5.24
C ILE A 99 -8.96 8.59 5.08
N PRO A 100 -9.33 9.50 6.02
CA PRO A 100 -10.57 10.26 5.88
C PRO A 100 -10.58 11.18 4.66
N ILE A 101 -9.42 11.73 4.26
CA ILE A 101 -9.32 12.58 3.06
C ILE A 101 -9.58 11.74 1.80
N CYS A 102 -8.92 10.59 1.63
CA CYS A 102 -9.14 9.73 0.48
C CYS A 102 -10.57 9.19 0.40
N LEU A 103 -11.16 8.79 1.54
CA LEU A 103 -12.57 8.40 1.59
C LEU A 103 -13.49 9.54 1.17
N GLY A 104 -13.25 10.76 1.65
CA GLY A 104 -14.01 11.94 1.26
C GLY A 104 -13.91 12.25 -0.22
N VAL A 105 -12.70 12.17 -0.80
CA VAL A 105 -12.47 12.33 -2.24
C VAL A 105 -13.22 11.26 -3.04
N ASN A 106 -13.12 9.98 -2.65
CA ASN A 106 -13.84 8.91 -3.33
C ASN A 106 -15.37 9.13 -3.28
N PHE A 107 -15.89 9.51 -2.14
CA PHE A 107 -17.32 9.82 -1.98
C PHE A 107 -17.76 10.98 -2.90
N LEU A 108 -16.99 12.05 -2.98
CA LEU A 108 -17.25 13.16 -3.90
C LEU A 108 -17.21 12.71 -5.36
N MET A 109 -16.23 11.91 -5.75
CA MET A 109 -16.11 11.38 -7.11
C MET A 109 -17.26 10.44 -7.47
N LEU A 110 -17.80 9.69 -6.51
CA LEU A 110 -19.00 8.85 -6.72
C LEU A 110 -20.25 9.70 -6.93
N ILE A 111 -20.45 10.75 -6.12
CA ILE A 111 -21.59 11.67 -6.28
C ILE A 111 -21.53 12.38 -7.63
N THR A 112 -20.37 12.86 -8.03
CA THR A 112 -20.16 13.54 -9.32
C THR A 112 -20.12 12.57 -10.51
N LYS A 113 -20.23 11.26 -10.26
CA LYS A 113 -20.15 10.19 -11.27
C LYS A 113 -18.84 10.21 -12.08
N THR A 114 -17.77 10.76 -11.54
CA THR A 114 -16.45 10.80 -12.16
C THR A 114 -15.76 9.44 -12.08
N THR A 115 -16.10 8.63 -11.07
CA THR A 115 -15.71 7.23 -10.96
C THR A 115 -16.92 6.36 -10.61
N ARG A 116 -16.80 5.05 -10.89
CA ARG A 116 -17.75 4.02 -10.45
C ARG A 116 -17.14 3.09 -9.39
N THR A 117 -15.89 3.33 -9.06
CA THR A 117 -15.11 2.49 -8.15
C THR A 117 -15.20 3.02 -6.73
N VAL A 118 -15.60 2.14 -5.82
CA VAL A 118 -15.57 2.39 -4.37
C VAL A 118 -14.27 1.78 -3.84
N ASN A 119 -13.34 2.62 -3.42
CA ASN A 119 -12.10 2.18 -2.82
C ASN A 119 -12.18 2.35 -1.30
N ILE A 120 -12.36 1.23 -0.58
CA ILE A 120 -12.36 1.16 0.90
C ILE A 120 -11.17 0.30 1.36
N ASP A 121 -10.20 0.06 0.51
CA ASP A 121 -9.03 -0.71 0.84
C ASP A 121 -8.04 0.15 1.63
N LEU A 122 -8.28 0.23 2.94
CA LEU A 122 -7.44 0.95 3.89
C LEU A 122 -5.97 0.50 3.85
N TRP A 123 -5.75 -0.73 3.39
CA TRP A 123 -4.41 -1.28 3.22
C TRP A 123 -3.61 -0.56 2.13
N ASN A 124 -4.24 -0.21 1.03
CA ASN A 124 -3.57 0.47 -0.09
C ASN A 124 -3.41 1.98 0.12
N TYR A 125 -4.02 2.57 1.13
CA TYR A 125 -3.91 4.01 1.37
C TYR A 125 -2.50 4.46 1.78
N TRP A 126 -1.65 3.53 2.24
CA TRP A 126 -0.27 3.86 2.55
C TRP A 126 0.52 4.37 1.34
N HIS A 127 0.19 3.94 0.12
CA HIS A 127 0.84 4.44 -1.10
C HIS A 127 0.63 5.95 -1.24
N PHE A 128 -0.60 6.41 -1.02
CA PHE A 128 -0.94 7.84 -1.10
C PHE A 128 -0.35 8.62 0.05
N ALA A 129 -0.34 8.03 1.25
CA ALA A 129 0.34 8.58 2.42
C ALA A 129 1.83 8.75 2.16
N PHE A 130 2.48 7.77 1.53
CA PHE A 130 3.91 7.80 1.21
C PHE A 130 4.24 8.89 0.19
N ILE A 131 3.50 8.96 -0.93
CA ILE A 131 3.68 10.01 -1.94
C ILE A 131 3.47 11.39 -1.33
N GLY A 132 2.42 11.53 -0.53
CA GLY A 132 2.15 12.78 0.17
C GLY A 132 3.23 13.14 1.19
N ALA A 133 3.79 12.16 1.90
CA ALA A 133 4.90 12.38 2.83
C ALA A 133 6.18 12.83 2.10
N VAL A 134 6.51 12.21 0.97
CA VAL A 134 7.64 12.63 0.14
C VAL A 134 7.46 14.07 -0.33
N ALA A 135 6.28 14.41 -0.87
CA ALA A 135 5.99 15.78 -1.30
C ALA A 135 6.06 16.79 -0.13
N TYR A 136 5.55 16.40 1.05
CA TYR A 136 5.63 17.20 2.26
C TYR A 136 7.08 17.54 2.63
N PHE A 137 7.97 16.55 2.64
CA PHE A 137 9.38 16.78 2.98
C PHE A 137 10.14 17.58 1.91
N VAL A 138 9.93 17.27 0.64
CA VAL A 138 10.61 17.95 -0.48
C VAL A 138 10.19 19.41 -0.59
N MET A 139 8.92 19.72 -0.29
CA MET A 139 8.37 21.08 -0.37
C MET A 139 8.45 21.85 0.96
N GLY A 140 9.48 21.60 1.75
CA GLY A 140 9.74 22.36 2.98
C GLY A 140 8.71 22.15 4.08
N GLN A 141 8.23 20.92 4.26
CA GLN A 141 7.24 20.52 5.27
C GLN A 141 5.86 21.18 5.09
N SER A 142 5.48 21.45 3.86
CA SER A 142 4.17 22.01 3.54
C SER A 142 3.10 20.93 3.47
N LEU A 143 2.16 20.92 4.41
CA LEU A 143 1.02 20.01 4.43
C LEU A 143 0.14 20.14 3.19
N LEU A 144 0.02 21.36 2.66
CA LEU A 144 -0.79 21.62 1.46
C LEU A 144 -0.25 20.85 0.25
N TRP A 145 1.05 20.89 0.01
CA TRP A 145 1.68 20.14 -1.07
C TRP A 145 1.66 18.63 -0.83
N GLY A 146 1.79 18.21 0.42
CA GLY A 146 1.67 16.80 0.80
C GLY A 146 0.30 16.22 0.48
N TYR A 147 -0.77 16.87 0.92
CA TYR A 147 -2.13 16.42 0.61
C TYR A 147 -2.48 16.59 -0.87
N PHE A 148 -2.04 17.65 -1.51
CA PHE A 148 -2.24 17.85 -2.94
C PHE A 148 -1.67 16.69 -3.76
N ALA A 149 -0.42 16.30 -3.53
CA ALA A 149 0.21 15.20 -4.23
C ALA A 149 -0.49 13.86 -3.96
N ALA A 150 -0.86 13.60 -2.70
CA ALA A 150 -1.61 12.39 -2.31
C ALA A 150 -2.98 12.31 -3.00
N ILE A 151 -3.74 13.40 -3.01
CA ILE A 151 -5.08 13.48 -3.63
C ILE A 151 -4.98 13.30 -5.15
N VAL A 152 -4.04 13.95 -5.81
CA VAL A 152 -3.84 13.82 -7.27
C VAL A 152 -3.52 12.36 -7.63
N CYS A 153 -2.62 11.71 -6.87
CA CYS A 153 -2.31 10.31 -7.08
C CYS A 153 -3.53 9.41 -6.86
N TYR A 154 -4.30 9.67 -5.80
CA TYR A 154 -5.51 8.92 -5.49
C TYR A 154 -6.59 9.06 -6.58
N ILE A 155 -6.84 10.27 -7.06
CA ILE A 155 -7.79 10.54 -8.16
C ILE A 155 -7.35 9.79 -9.42
N ASN A 156 -6.07 9.85 -9.78
CA ASN A 156 -5.54 9.10 -10.93
C ASN A 156 -5.84 7.59 -10.80
N THR A 157 -5.60 7.02 -9.63
CA THR A 157 -5.88 5.61 -9.38
C THR A 157 -7.36 5.28 -9.55
N LEU A 158 -8.27 6.13 -9.07
CA LEU A 158 -9.71 5.93 -9.18
C LEU A 158 -10.25 6.12 -10.62
N VAL A 159 -9.58 6.93 -11.42
CA VAL A 159 -9.95 7.14 -12.84
C VAL A 159 -9.46 5.98 -13.71
N CYS A 160 -8.30 5.38 -13.37
CA CYS A 160 -7.73 4.26 -14.10
C CYS A 160 -8.34 2.89 -13.70
N ALA A 161 -9.09 2.83 -12.60
CA ALA A 161 -9.73 1.61 -12.09
C ALA A 161 -11.11 1.40 -12.69
#